data_3ace1e9394fc220ec0cab532a2bf8e17
#
_entry.id   3ace1e9394fc220ec0cab532a2bf8e17
#
_cell.length_a   1.000
_cell.length_b   1.000
_cell.length_c   1.000
_cell.angle_alpha   90.00
_cell.angle_beta   90.00
_cell.angle_gamma   90.00
#
_symmetry.space_group_name_H-M   'P 1'
#
loop_
_entity.id
_entity.type
_entity.pdbx_description
1 polymer ?
#
loop_
_entity_poly.entity_id
_entity_poly.type
_entity_poly.pdbx_seq_one_letter_code
_entity_poly.pdbx_strand_id
1 'polypeptide(L)'
;ALALVNDSHPPAKEAAKPSPSTPIVRPEPPKPTPPKPRRKPTPEPVALAPEPAPTPTPTPTPRPAPKPAPRPASTPTPTPTPTPTPVPKPPPKPTPPPATTVYELSELNYDLTGDGTRPEILLGRSSWVWQRYGMSVDGTRYTRGVTVHGGSSVAVALNRQCTAYDALAGVDDLTLGRGKVSFSVYADGVRLWRSGTVRGHDRAVPVHVDLTGRRTVRLVVRARGDLFDRVAFADWAESRFTCR
;
A
#
# COMPACT_ATOMS: atom_id res chain seq x y z
N ALA A 1 -29.22 -70.68 -27.10
CA ALA A 1 -27.86 -70.16 -27.12
C ALA A 1 -27.39 -70.07 -25.66
N LEU A 2 -26.51 -71.01 -25.26
CA LEU A 2 -25.86 -71.02 -23.95
C LEU A 2 -24.71 -70.07 -23.92
N ALA A 3 -24.64 -69.18 -22.95
CA ALA A 3 -23.49 -68.40 -22.59
C ALA A 3 -22.70 -69.07 -21.47
N LEU A 4 -21.46 -69.45 -21.74
CA LEU A 4 -20.51 -69.97 -20.76
C LEU A 4 -19.87 -68.82 -20.00
N VAL A 5 -20.06 -68.84 -18.67
CA VAL A 5 -19.34 -67.97 -17.74
C VAL A 5 -17.96 -68.55 -17.53
N ASN A 6 -16.92 -67.84 -17.83
CA ASN A 6 -15.54 -68.25 -17.54
C ASN A 6 -15.07 -67.52 -16.29
N ASP A 7 -15.00 -68.24 -15.21
CA ASP A 7 -14.55 -67.81 -13.89
C ASP A 7 -13.01 -68.02 -13.83
N SER A 8 -12.27 -66.92 -13.95
CA SER A 8 -10.81 -66.94 -13.80
C SER A 8 -10.39 -66.12 -12.62
N HIS A 9 -10.29 -66.74 -11.46
CA HIS A 9 -9.66 -66.20 -10.24
C HIS A 9 -8.12 -66.15 -10.45
N PRO A 10 -7.45 -65.00 -10.25
CA PRO A 10 -6.01 -64.98 -10.11
C PRO A 10 -5.58 -65.43 -8.72
N PRO A 11 -4.42 -66.11 -8.57
CA PRO A 11 -3.96 -66.64 -7.30
C PRO A 11 -3.54 -65.57 -6.31
N ALA A 12 -3.87 -65.80 -5.04
CA ALA A 12 -3.52 -64.98 -3.90
C ALA A 12 -1.98 -64.80 -3.81
N LYS A 13 -1.51 -63.56 -3.81
CA LYS A 13 -0.13 -63.21 -3.48
C LYS A 13 0.08 -63.37 -1.98
N GLU A 14 0.99 -64.25 -1.67
CA GLU A 14 1.56 -64.53 -0.35
C GLU A 14 2.01 -63.24 0.37
N ALA A 15 1.56 -63.06 1.61
CA ALA A 15 1.88 -61.90 2.44
C ALA A 15 3.36 -61.96 2.84
N ALA A 16 4.11 -60.99 2.39
CA ALA A 16 5.50 -60.78 2.80
C ALA A 16 5.55 -60.40 4.30
N LYS A 17 6.36 -61.16 5.07
CA LYS A 17 6.71 -60.91 6.45
C LYS A 17 7.25 -59.49 6.66
N PRO A 18 6.83 -58.73 7.68
CA PRO A 18 7.41 -57.42 7.97
C PRO A 18 8.86 -57.58 8.48
N SER A 19 9.76 -56.84 7.85
CA SER A 19 11.14 -56.67 8.32
C SER A 19 11.17 -55.92 9.65
N PRO A 20 12.15 -56.20 10.53
CA PRO A 20 12.25 -55.54 11.83
C PRO A 20 12.64 -54.05 11.60
N SER A 21 11.80 -53.18 12.18
CA SER A 21 12.06 -51.75 12.20
C SER A 21 13.28 -51.43 13.07
N THR A 22 14.28 -50.80 12.50
CA THR A 22 15.38 -50.16 13.25
C THR A 22 14.83 -49.00 14.08
N PRO A 23 15.23 -48.84 15.34
CA PRO A 23 14.77 -47.75 16.17
C PRO A 23 15.26 -46.41 15.60
N ILE A 24 14.32 -45.53 15.27
CA ILE A 24 14.61 -44.15 14.91
C ILE A 24 15.11 -43.45 16.19
N VAL A 25 16.39 -43.16 16.26
CA VAL A 25 16.96 -42.29 17.28
C VAL A 25 16.36 -40.91 17.09
N ARG A 26 15.50 -40.50 18.03
CA ARG A 26 14.93 -39.18 18.11
C ARG A 26 16.07 -38.18 18.41
N PRO A 27 16.31 -37.14 17.59
CA PRO A 27 17.27 -36.10 17.94
C PRO A 27 16.82 -35.40 19.24
N GLU A 28 17.73 -35.33 20.20
CA GLU A 28 17.55 -34.62 21.45
C GLU A 28 17.32 -33.12 21.15
N PRO A 29 16.34 -32.44 21.79
CA PRO A 29 16.09 -31.04 21.57
C PRO A 29 17.33 -30.23 21.99
N PRO A 30 17.72 -29.20 21.22
CA PRO A 30 18.89 -28.37 21.55
C PRO A 30 18.71 -27.72 22.92
N LYS A 31 19.71 -27.87 23.77
CA LYS A 31 19.83 -27.21 25.09
C LYS A 31 19.61 -25.69 24.93
N PRO A 32 18.81 -25.06 25.82
CA PRO A 32 18.61 -23.62 25.74
C PRO A 32 19.92 -22.87 25.90
N THR A 33 20.24 -22.04 24.92
CA THR A 33 21.40 -21.13 24.97
C THR A 33 21.14 -20.09 26.05
N PRO A 34 22.14 -19.78 26.90
CA PRO A 34 21.99 -18.77 27.93
C PRO A 34 21.69 -17.39 27.30
N PRO A 35 20.85 -16.56 27.94
CA PRO A 35 20.48 -15.25 27.39
C PRO A 35 21.75 -14.36 27.32
N LYS A 36 21.94 -13.77 26.13
CA LYS A 36 22.97 -12.77 25.87
C LYS A 36 22.83 -11.61 26.85
N PRO A 37 23.91 -11.12 27.46
CA PRO A 37 23.85 -10.00 28.41
C PRO A 37 23.16 -8.79 27.73
N ARG A 38 22.15 -8.27 28.40
CA ARG A 38 21.46 -7.04 28.01
C ARG A 38 22.46 -5.88 28.09
N ARG A 39 22.80 -5.30 26.95
CA ARG A 39 23.62 -4.07 26.92
C ARG A 39 22.89 -3.00 27.71
N LYS A 40 23.57 -2.39 28.68
CA LYS A 40 23.09 -1.19 29.37
C LYS A 40 22.81 -0.10 28.33
N PRO A 41 21.72 0.64 28.48
CA PRO A 41 21.48 1.79 27.60
C PRO A 41 22.62 2.79 27.75
N THR A 42 23.20 3.18 26.63
CA THR A 42 24.09 4.32 26.52
C THR A 42 23.32 5.57 26.91
N PRO A 43 23.88 6.43 27.81
CA PRO A 43 23.20 7.68 28.12
C PRO A 43 23.07 8.54 26.86
N GLU A 44 21.86 9.03 26.65
CA GLU A 44 21.47 9.96 25.59
C GLU A 44 22.28 11.26 25.75
N PRO A 45 22.87 11.84 24.69
CA PRO A 45 23.55 13.12 24.82
C PRO A 45 22.56 14.18 25.23
N VAL A 46 22.84 14.82 26.35
CA VAL A 46 22.11 16.00 26.84
C VAL A 46 22.21 17.08 25.78
N ALA A 47 21.06 17.47 25.23
CA ALA A 47 20.96 18.61 24.34
C ALA A 47 21.42 19.87 25.07
N LEU A 48 22.48 20.48 24.57
CA LEU A 48 22.92 21.80 24.97
C LEU A 48 21.79 22.81 24.71
N ALA A 49 21.44 23.57 25.73
CA ALA A 49 20.47 24.64 25.63
C ALA A 49 20.91 25.66 24.54
N PRO A 50 19.97 26.20 23.77
CA PRO A 50 20.30 27.21 22.77
C PRO A 50 20.82 28.48 23.44
N GLU A 51 21.96 28.96 22.96
CA GLU A 51 22.59 30.23 23.33
C GLU A 51 21.61 31.39 23.08
N PRO A 52 21.48 32.37 23.99
CA PRO A 52 20.56 33.48 23.82
C PRO A 52 20.99 34.35 22.61
N ALA A 53 20.03 34.66 21.75
CA ALA A 53 20.21 35.52 20.60
C ALA A 53 20.75 36.89 20.98
N PRO A 54 21.65 37.50 20.19
CA PRO A 54 22.21 38.80 20.47
C PRO A 54 21.12 39.89 20.41
N THR A 55 21.11 40.73 21.44
CA THR A 55 20.24 41.89 21.58
C THR A 55 20.46 42.86 20.37
N PRO A 56 19.42 43.35 19.70
CA PRO A 56 19.59 44.27 18.60
C PRO A 56 20.15 45.61 19.10
N THR A 57 21.26 46.04 18.50
CA THR A 57 21.88 47.34 18.67
C THR A 57 20.90 48.45 18.24
N PRO A 58 20.70 49.52 19.01
CA PRO A 58 19.79 50.58 18.62
C PRO A 58 20.34 51.34 17.38
N THR A 59 19.48 51.43 16.36
CA THR A 59 19.71 52.20 15.16
C THR A 59 19.80 53.68 15.51
N PRO A 60 20.84 54.43 15.05
CA PRO A 60 20.94 55.86 15.32
C PRO A 60 19.80 56.65 14.64
N THR A 61 19.17 57.49 15.41
CA THR A 61 18.11 58.43 15.00
C THR A 61 18.67 59.36 13.91
N PRO A 62 17.98 59.55 12.78
CA PRO A 62 18.42 60.49 11.74
C PRO A 62 18.31 61.93 12.24
N ARG A 63 19.40 62.66 12.08
CA ARG A 63 19.47 64.11 12.35
C ARG A 63 18.56 64.90 11.40
N PRO A 64 17.77 65.88 11.88
CA PRO A 64 16.91 66.71 11.00
C PRO A 64 17.71 67.43 9.94
N ALA A 65 17.28 67.38 8.69
CA ALA A 65 17.85 68.10 7.55
C ALA A 65 17.55 69.60 7.65
N PRO A 66 18.47 70.47 7.20
CA PRO A 66 18.24 71.92 7.21
C PRO A 66 17.14 72.31 6.22
N LYS A 67 16.33 73.32 6.63
CA LYS A 67 15.21 73.86 5.88
C LYS A 67 15.69 74.50 4.59
N PRO A 68 15.14 74.16 3.39
CA PRO A 68 15.54 74.76 2.11
C PRO A 68 15.11 76.22 2.03
N ALA A 69 15.97 76.98 1.41
CA ALA A 69 15.72 78.45 1.05
C ALA A 69 14.61 78.53 0.00
N PRO A 70 13.86 79.69 -0.06
CA PRO A 70 12.80 79.86 -1.05
C PRO A 70 13.37 79.96 -2.47
N ARG A 71 12.85 79.10 -3.35
CA ARG A 71 13.17 79.07 -4.76
C ARG A 71 12.34 80.09 -5.53
N PRO A 72 12.89 80.77 -6.55
CA PRO A 72 12.14 81.66 -7.40
C PRO A 72 11.00 80.95 -8.15
N ALA A 73 9.87 81.67 -8.30
CA ALA A 73 8.69 81.16 -9.01
C ALA A 73 9.03 80.79 -10.46
N SER A 74 8.83 79.57 -10.83
CA SER A 74 8.96 79.04 -12.18
C SER A 74 7.68 79.26 -12.98
N THR A 75 7.82 79.69 -14.18
CA THR A 75 6.78 79.86 -15.21
C THR A 75 5.99 78.56 -15.41
N PRO A 76 4.66 78.60 -15.57
CA PRO A 76 3.88 77.38 -15.77
C PRO A 76 4.24 76.72 -17.10
N THR A 77 4.79 75.53 -17.01
CA THR A 77 5.00 74.64 -18.14
C THR A 77 3.63 73.99 -18.53
N PRO A 78 3.33 73.86 -19.84
CA PRO A 78 2.08 73.29 -20.28
C PRO A 78 1.92 71.85 -19.74
N THR A 79 0.76 71.56 -19.13
CA THR A 79 0.42 70.27 -18.58
C THR A 79 0.39 69.19 -19.68
N PRO A 80 1.21 68.17 -19.63
CA PRO A 80 1.13 67.03 -20.58
C PRO A 80 -0.24 66.38 -20.54
N THR A 81 -0.84 66.17 -21.69
CA THR A 81 -2.07 65.41 -21.88
C THR A 81 -1.89 64.03 -21.28
N PRO A 82 -2.82 63.52 -20.42
CA PRO A 82 -2.68 62.22 -19.82
C PRO A 82 -2.65 61.13 -20.90
N THR A 83 -1.56 60.39 -20.97
CA THR A 83 -1.47 59.17 -21.77
C THR A 83 -2.46 58.15 -21.23
N PRO A 84 -3.29 57.50 -22.07
CA PRO A 84 -4.25 56.52 -21.60
C PRO A 84 -3.51 55.39 -20.88
N THR A 85 -3.85 55.16 -19.62
CA THR A 85 -3.32 54.06 -18.80
C THR A 85 -3.73 52.73 -19.44
N PRO A 86 -2.81 51.80 -19.72
CA PRO A 86 -3.16 50.49 -20.28
C PRO A 86 -4.09 49.77 -19.33
N VAL A 87 -5.24 49.35 -19.85
CA VAL A 87 -6.23 48.54 -19.10
C VAL A 87 -5.55 47.25 -18.67
N PRO A 88 -5.55 46.87 -17.39
CA PRO A 88 -4.98 45.60 -16.92
C PRO A 88 -5.64 44.44 -17.65
N LYS A 89 -4.81 43.56 -18.26
CA LYS A 89 -5.30 42.31 -18.86
C LYS A 89 -5.98 41.48 -17.79
N PRO A 90 -7.23 40.95 -18.03
CA PRO A 90 -7.90 40.11 -17.05
C PRO A 90 -7.02 38.92 -16.61
N PRO A 91 -7.01 38.58 -15.34
CA PRO A 91 -6.24 37.42 -14.86
C PRO A 91 -6.67 36.16 -15.63
N PRO A 92 -5.75 35.22 -15.96
CA PRO A 92 -6.07 33.99 -16.64
C PRO A 92 -7.06 33.20 -15.83
N LYS A 93 -8.10 32.68 -16.50
CA LYS A 93 -9.12 31.84 -15.89
C LYS A 93 -8.44 30.60 -15.28
N PRO A 94 -8.74 30.21 -14.03
CA PRO A 94 -8.16 29.03 -13.41
C PRO A 94 -8.34 27.81 -14.32
N THR A 95 -7.26 27.09 -14.61
CA THR A 95 -7.31 25.83 -15.34
C THR A 95 -8.08 24.82 -14.48
N PRO A 96 -9.09 24.10 -15.02
CA PRO A 96 -9.80 23.07 -14.27
C PRO A 96 -8.81 22.03 -13.72
N PRO A 97 -9.00 21.51 -12.51
CA PRO A 97 -8.18 20.41 -11.99
C PRO A 97 -8.22 19.23 -12.97
N PRO A 98 -7.11 18.51 -13.16
CA PRO A 98 -7.11 17.30 -14.00
C PRO A 98 -8.14 16.30 -13.50
N ALA A 99 -8.92 15.73 -14.42
CA ALA A 99 -9.92 14.72 -14.10
C ALA A 99 -9.28 13.49 -13.47
N THR A 100 -9.90 12.98 -12.41
CA THR A 100 -9.45 11.73 -11.75
C THR A 100 -10.14 10.53 -12.38
N THR A 101 -9.41 9.44 -12.56
CA THR A 101 -9.91 8.16 -13.06
C THR A 101 -9.74 7.10 -11.97
N VAL A 102 -10.75 6.26 -11.78
CA VAL A 102 -10.70 5.13 -10.85
C VAL A 102 -10.45 3.84 -11.63
N TYR A 103 -9.51 3.04 -11.16
CA TYR A 103 -9.17 1.72 -11.70
C TYR A 103 -9.41 0.66 -10.65
N GLU A 104 -10.36 -0.24 -10.91
CA GLU A 104 -10.69 -1.36 -10.02
C GLU A 104 -9.64 -2.47 -10.18
N LEU A 105 -9.09 -2.97 -9.06
CA LEU A 105 -8.08 -4.04 -9.09
C LEU A 105 -8.60 -5.32 -9.76
N SER A 106 -9.90 -5.60 -9.61
CA SER A 106 -10.57 -6.74 -10.24
C SER A 106 -10.67 -6.63 -11.77
N GLU A 107 -10.42 -5.46 -12.34
CA GLU A 107 -10.54 -5.17 -13.78
C GLU A 107 -9.19 -4.82 -14.42
N LEU A 108 -8.10 -4.85 -13.64
CA LEU A 108 -6.78 -4.58 -14.18
C LEU A 108 -6.32 -5.70 -15.12
N ASN A 109 -5.71 -5.31 -16.22
CA ASN A 109 -4.99 -6.24 -17.08
C ASN A 109 -3.73 -6.75 -16.38
N TYR A 110 -3.23 -7.89 -16.84
CA TYR A 110 -1.89 -8.34 -16.49
C TYR A 110 -0.87 -7.68 -17.45
N ASP A 111 0.36 -7.50 -17.00
CA ASP A 111 1.45 -6.88 -17.77
C ASP A 111 1.75 -7.56 -19.13
N LEU A 112 1.32 -8.82 -19.31
CA LEU A 112 1.42 -9.53 -20.60
C LEU A 112 0.35 -9.11 -21.62
N THR A 113 -0.76 -8.53 -21.17
CA THR A 113 -1.93 -8.16 -21.99
C THR A 113 -2.24 -6.68 -21.95
N GLY A 114 -1.56 -5.94 -21.08
CA GLY A 114 -1.69 -4.50 -20.90
C GLY A 114 -0.86 -3.71 -21.89
N ASP A 115 -1.08 -2.41 -21.93
CA ASP A 115 -0.42 -1.45 -22.82
C ASP A 115 0.55 -0.50 -22.09
N GLY A 116 0.74 -0.70 -20.77
CA GLY A 116 1.59 0.14 -19.93
C GLY A 116 1.05 1.56 -19.70
N THR A 117 -0.19 1.86 -20.10
CA THR A 117 -0.77 3.22 -19.98
C THR A 117 -1.67 3.40 -18.77
N ARG A 118 -2.03 2.30 -18.09
CA ARG A 118 -2.89 2.27 -16.91
C ARG A 118 -2.31 1.29 -15.88
N PRO A 119 -2.82 1.25 -14.64
CA PRO A 119 -2.39 0.26 -13.66
C PRO A 119 -2.55 -1.18 -14.19
N GLU A 120 -1.51 -2.02 -13.96
CA GLU A 120 -1.45 -3.41 -14.43
C GLU A 120 -0.88 -4.33 -13.36
N ILE A 121 -1.41 -5.57 -13.28
CA ILE A 121 -0.89 -6.59 -12.38
C ILE A 121 0.37 -7.19 -12.96
N LEU A 122 1.49 -7.11 -12.25
CA LEU A 122 2.77 -7.70 -12.64
C LEU A 122 2.75 -9.22 -12.39
N LEU A 123 2.52 -10.01 -13.43
CA LEU A 123 2.35 -11.46 -13.33
C LEU A 123 3.58 -12.14 -12.74
N GLY A 124 4.78 -11.81 -13.22
CA GLY A 124 6.04 -12.37 -12.73
C GLY A 124 6.41 -11.99 -11.29
N ARG A 125 5.68 -11.08 -10.65
CA ARG A 125 5.90 -10.58 -9.28
C ARG A 125 4.71 -10.78 -8.36
N SER A 126 3.64 -11.41 -8.87
CA SER A 126 2.42 -11.73 -8.14
C SER A 126 2.32 -13.22 -7.88
N SER A 127 1.71 -13.58 -6.76
CA SER A 127 1.23 -14.93 -6.48
C SER A 127 -0.09 -15.17 -7.22
N TRP A 128 -0.73 -16.31 -6.95
CA TRP A 128 -2.08 -16.58 -7.47
C TRP A 128 -3.06 -15.46 -7.08
N VAL A 129 -3.80 -14.98 -8.05
CA VAL A 129 -4.75 -13.86 -7.94
C VAL A 129 -6.04 -14.26 -8.62
N TRP A 130 -7.15 -14.15 -7.88
CA TRP A 130 -8.48 -14.38 -8.41
C TRP A 130 -9.29 -13.08 -8.41
N GLN A 131 -9.37 -12.45 -9.58
CA GLN A 131 -10.26 -11.32 -9.84
C GLN A 131 -11.70 -11.84 -9.88
N ARG A 132 -12.56 -11.34 -9.01
CA ARG A 132 -13.92 -11.87 -8.93
C ARG A 132 -14.94 -10.81 -8.49
N TYR A 133 -16.21 -11.20 -8.65
CA TYR A 133 -17.38 -10.47 -8.19
C TYR A 133 -18.09 -11.25 -7.08
N GLY A 134 -18.86 -10.55 -6.23
CA GLY A 134 -19.72 -11.17 -5.23
C GLY A 134 -18.98 -11.89 -4.12
N MET A 135 -17.87 -11.33 -3.63
CA MET A 135 -17.16 -11.83 -2.46
C MET A 135 -17.89 -11.50 -1.16
N SER A 136 -17.61 -12.22 -0.08
CA SER A 136 -18.29 -12.02 1.21
C SER A 136 -17.29 -12.13 2.36
N VAL A 137 -17.35 -11.16 3.28
CA VAL A 137 -16.55 -11.13 4.52
C VAL A 137 -17.49 -10.86 5.69
N ASP A 138 -17.49 -11.69 6.70
CA ASP A 138 -18.37 -11.61 7.88
C ASP A 138 -19.84 -11.40 7.47
N GLY A 139 -20.33 -12.20 6.51
CA GLY A 139 -21.69 -12.12 5.99
C GLY A 139 -21.99 -10.88 5.14
N THR A 140 -21.08 -9.94 5.04
CA THR A 140 -21.24 -8.73 4.22
C THR A 140 -20.77 -9.00 2.79
N ARG A 141 -21.66 -8.76 1.82
CA ARG A 141 -21.34 -8.92 0.39
C ARG A 141 -20.69 -7.66 -0.18
N TYR A 142 -19.68 -7.89 -1.02
CA TYR A 142 -18.96 -6.87 -1.77
C TYR A 142 -19.07 -7.15 -3.26
N THR A 143 -19.21 -6.11 -4.05
CA THR A 143 -19.51 -6.25 -5.48
C THR A 143 -18.35 -6.86 -6.24
N ARG A 144 -17.12 -6.41 -5.95
CA ARG A 144 -15.92 -6.78 -6.70
C ARG A 144 -14.66 -6.73 -5.84
N GLY A 145 -13.60 -7.32 -6.34
CA GLY A 145 -12.29 -7.27 -5.69
C GLY A 145 -11.38 -8.41 -6.14
N VAL A 146 -10.42 -8.71 -5.31
CA VAL A 146 -9.43 -9.75 -5.57
C VAL A 146 -9.28 -10.64 -4.36
N THR A 147 -9.39 -11.94 -4.58
CA THR A 147 -9.11 -12.97 -3.59
C THR A 147 -7.73 -13.56 -3.82
N VAL A 148 -6.97 -13.74 -2.75
CA VAL A 148 -5.67 -14.39 -2.75
C VAL A 148 -5.57 -15.38 -1.60
N HIS A 149 -4.54 -16.22 -1.57
CA HIS A 149 -4.27 -17.09 -0.42
C HIS A 149 -3.51 -16.37 0.70
N GLY A 150 -3.64 -16.86 1.92
CA GLY A 150 -2.80 -16.45 3.04
C GLY A 150 -1.33 -16.79 2.78
N GLY A 151 -0.48 -15.79 2.64
CA GLY A 151 0.94 -15.97 2.27
C GLY A 151 1.24 -15.54 0.85
N SER A 152 0.30 -14.81 0.23
CA SER A 152 0.39 -14.34 -1.14
C SER A 152 0.70 -12.84 -1.24
N SER A 153 1.05 -12.42 -2.43
CA SER A 153 1.19 -10.99 -2.77
C SER A 153 0.74 -10.70 -4.19
N VAL A 154 0.18 -9.51 -4.41
CA VAL A 154 -0.15 -8.95 -5.71
C VAL A 154 0.70 -7.72 -5.92
N ALA A 155 1.44 -7.66 -7.01
CA ALA A 155 2.23 -6.51 -7.40
C ALA A 155 1.57 -5.79 -8.58
N VAL A 156 1.46 -4.48 -8.50
CA VAL A 156 0.83 -3.62 -9.50
C VAL A 156 1.81 -2.54 -9.92
N ALA A 157 2.06 -2.42 -11.22
CA ALA A 157 2.68 -1.23 -11.80
C ALA A 157 1.59 -0.17 -11.99
N LEU A 158 1.79 1.03 -11.47
CA LEU A 158 0.75 2.05 -11.55
C LEU A 158 0.66 2.68 -12.95
N ASN A 159 1.79 2.81 -13.65
CA ASN A 159 1.92 3.36 -15.02
C ASN A 159 1.31 4.77 -15.19
N ARG A 160 0.74 5.34 -14.14
CA ARG A 160 0.12 6.68 -14.06
C ARG A 160 0.41 7.33 -12.70
N GLN A 161 0.12 8.61 -12.61
CA GLN A 161 0.16 9.33 -11.33
C GLN A 161 -1.09 9.00 -10.53
N CYS A 162 -0.99 8.02 -9.64
CA CYS A 162 -2.08 7.69 -8.74
C CYS A 162 -1.91 8.43 -7.41
N THR A 163 -3.03 8.80 -6.81
CA THR A 163 -3.08 9.55 -5.56
C THR A 163 -3.51 8.71 -4.38
N ALA A 164 -4.34 7.67 -4.61
CA ALA A 164 -4.83 6.83 -3.53
C ALA A 164 -5.05 5.38 -3.95
N TYR A 165 -4.97 4.50 -2.96
CA TYR A 165 -5.47 3.13 -2.99
C TYR A 165 -6.44 2.93 -1.85
N ASP A 166 -7.64 2.45 -2.17
CA ASP A 166 -8.70 2.13 -1.22
C ASP A 166 -9.11 0.67 -1.36
N ALA A 167 -9.42 0.01 -0.25
CA ALA A 167 -9.95 -1.35 -0.21
C ALA A 167 -10.59 -1.67 1.13
N LEU A 168 -11.25 -2.83 1.20
CA LEU A 168 -11.72 -3.48 2.41
C LEU A 168 -11.04 -4.85 2.51
N ALA A 169 -10.19 -5.05 3.52
CA ALA A 169 -9.38 -6.26 3.67
C ALA A 169 -10.02 -7.23 4.67
N GLY A 170 -10.24 -8.48 4.29
CA GLY A 170 -10.88 -9.45 5.16
C GLY A 170 -10.60 -10.91 4.77
N VAL A 171 -11.01 -11.83 5.64
CA VAL A 171 -11.01 -13.27 5.34
C VAL A 171 -12.34 -13.63 4.71
N ASP A 172 -12.29 -14.24 3.51
CA ASP A 172 -13.49 -14.61 2.75
C ASP A 172 -14.29 -15.70 3.49
N ASP A 173 -15.62 -15.58 3.47
CA ASP A 173 -16.55 -16.54 4.11
C ASP A 173 -16.46 -17.95 3.51
N LEU A 174 -15.92 -18.10 2.29
CA LEU A 174 -15.62 -19.40 1.70
C LEU A 174 -14.64 -20.23 2.53
N THR A 175 -13.88 -19.61 3.44
CA THR A 175 -13.02 -20.30 4.39
C THR A 175 -13.78 -20.89 5.57
N LEU A 176 -15.10 -20.76 5.63
CA LEU A 176 -15.97 -21.25 6.71
C LEU A 176 -15.52 -20.75 8.09
N GLY A 177 -15.16 -19.48 8.19
CA GLY A 177 -14.71 -18.85 9.43
C GLY A 177 -13.30 -19.23 9.88
N ARG A 178 -12.57 -20.00 9.08
CA ARG A 178 -11.17 -20.37 9.36
C ARG A 178 -10.22 -19.34 8.76
N GLY A 179 -8.97 -19.38 9.22
CA GLY A 179 -7.90 -18.51 8.72
C GLY A 179 -7.61 -17.34 9.63
N LYS A 180 -6.32 -17.07 9.78
CA LYS A 180 -5.76 -15.94 10.51
C LYS A 180 -4.67 -15.34 9.64
N VAL A 181 -4.91 -14.15 9.16
CA VAL A 181 -3.99 -13.46 8.24
C VAL A 181 -3.71 -12.03 8.70
N SER A 182 -2.72 -11.42 8.13
CA SER A 182 -2.51 -9.97 8.23
C SER A 182 -2.24 -9.40 6.84
N PHE A 183 -2.77 -8.22 6.60
CA PHE A 183 -2.67 -7.51 5.34
C PHE A 183 -1.64 -6.40 5.44
N SER A 184 -0.95 -6.10 4.36
CA SER A 184 -0.04 -4.96 4.27
C SER A 184 -0.01 -4.40 2.86
N VAL A 185 0.10 -3.09 2.76
CA VAL A 185 0.29 -2.37 1.51
C VAL A 185 1.69 -1.77 1.51
N TYR A 186 2.44 -2.05 0.47
CA TYR A 186 3.76 -1.47 0.21
C TYR A 186 3.67 -0.65 -1.08
N ALA A 187 4.37 0.48 -1.12
CA ALA A 187 4.60 1.21 -2.36
C ALA A 187 6.10 1.49 -2.50
N ASP A 188 6.67 1.17 -3.67
CA ASP A 188 8.10 1.26 -3.97
C ASP A 188 8.99 0.62 -2.90
N GLY A 189 8.54 -0.53 -2.35
CA GLY A 189 9.25 -1.29 -1.31
C GLY A 189 9.03 -0.79 0.12
N VAL A 190 8.43 0.38 0.33
CA VAL A 190 8.11 0.95 1.65
C VAL A 190 6.72 0.50 2.09
N ARG A 191 6.60 -0.02 3.32
CA ARG A 191 5.29 -0.38 3.87
C ARG A 191 4.55 0.87 4.33
N LEU A 192 3.42 1.17 3.70
CA LEU A 192 2.59 2.33 4.00
C LEU A 192 1.43 2.00 4.94
N TRP A 193 0.93 0.76 4.89
CA TRP A 193 -0.19 0.35 5.73
C TRP A 193 -0.05 -1.13 6.15
N ARG A 194 -0.63 -1.46 7.31
CA ARG A 194 -0.73 -2.82 7.81
C ARG A 194 -1.94 -2.97 8.74
N SER A 195 -2.66 -4.09 8.60
CA SER A 195 -3.68 -4.51 9.57
C SER A 195 -3.05 -5.14 10.81
N GLY A 196 -3.84 -5.30 11.87
CA GLY A 196 -3.65 -6.34 12.88
C GLY A 196 -3.82 -7.75 12.30
N THR A 197 -4.01 -8.75 13.17
CA THR A 197 -4.47 -10.08 12.76
C THR A 197 -5.96 -10.00 12.45
N VAL A 198 -6.35 -10.43 11.25
CA VAL A 198 -7.73 -10.56 10.79
C VAL A 198 -8.06 -12.04 10.72
N ARG A 199 -9.18 -12.42 11.28
CA ARG A 199 -9.68 -13.82 11.34
C ARG A 199 -10.92 -13.98 10.49
N GLY A 200 -11.28 -15.22 10.19
CA GLY A 200 -12.64 -15.53 9.72
C GLY A 200 -13.68 -15.00 10.71
N HIS A 201 -14.78 -14.45 10.21
CA HIS A 201 -15.83 -13.75 10.96
C HIS A 201 -15.42 -12.41 11.60
N ASP A 202 -14.21 -11.90 11.36
CA ASP A 202 -13.91 -10.50 11.64
C ASP A 202 -14.45 -9.62 10.50
N ARG A 203 -14.97 -8.45 10.85
CA ARG A 203 -15.38 -7.44 9.85
C ARG A 203 -14.20 -7.04 8.98
N ALA A 204 -14.48 -6.73 7.72
CA ALA A 204 -13.46 -6.22 6.82
C ALA A 204 -12.84 -4.92 7.35
N VAL A 205 -11.51 -4.83 7.26
CA VAL A 205 -10.72 -3.71 7.74
C VAL A 205 -10.56 -2.69 6.61
N PRO A 206 -10.92 -1.42 6.83
CA PRO A 206 -10.73 -0.39 5.81
C PRO A 206 -9.24 -0.11 5.57
N VAL A 207 -8.91 0.05 4.31
CA VAL A 207 -7.57 0.37 3.82
C VAL A 207 -7.66 1.68 3.04
N HIS A 208 -6.85 2.65 3.43
CA HIS A 208 -6.63 3.88 2.67
C HIS A 208 -5.15 4.20 2.68
N VAL A 209 -4.57 4.41 1.51
CA VAL A 209 -3.12 4.66 1.35
C VAL A 209 -2.90 5.76 0.32
N ASP A 210 -2.12 6.77 0.69
CA ASP A 210 -1.62 7.79 -0.24
C ASP A 210 -0.55 7.20 -1.16
N LEU A 211 -0.78 7.31 -2.46
CA LEU A 211 0.11 6.83 -3.51
C LEU A 211 0.80 7.95 -4.28
N THR A 212 0.69 9.19 -3.85
CA THR A 212 1.31 10.34 -4.53
C THR A 212 2.81 10.10 -4.74
N GLY A 213 3.25 10.19 -5.99
CA GLY A 213 4.64 10.00 -6.39
C GLY A 213 5.11 8.54 -6.39
N ARG A 214 4.24 7.56 -6.17
CA ARG A 214 4.57 6.13 -6.19
C ARG A 214 4.42 5.55 -7.60
N ARG A 215 5.21 4.50 -7.87
CA ARG A 215 5.24 3.82 -9.17
C ARG A 215 4.71 2.39 -9.10
N THR A 216 4.93 1.72 -7.98
CA THR A 216 4.53 0.32 -7.78
C THR A 216 3.82 0.15 -6.46
N VAL A 217 2.80 -0.70 -6.44
CA VAL A 217 2.13 -1.14 -5.22
C VAL A 217 2.27 -2.65 -5.08
N ARG A 218 2.48 -3.12 -3.86
CA ARG A 218 2.45 -4.53 -3.52
C ARG A 218 1.51 -4.76 -2.35
N LEU A 219 0.45 -5.50 -2.61
CA LEU A 219 -0.52 -5.96 -1.62
C LEU A 219 -0.02 -7.30 -1.10
N VAL A 220 0.12 -7.44 0.21
CA VAL A 220 0.70 -8.64 0.83
C VAL A 220 -0.25 -9.18 1.87
N VAL A 221 -0.55 -10.48 1.79
CA VAL A 221 -1.26 -11.22 2.82
C VAL A 221 -0.29 -12.21 3.45
N ARG A 222 -0.22 -12.24 4.78
CA ARG A 222 0.63 -13.16 5.53
C ARG A 222 -0.21 -14.02 6.44
N ALA A 223 -0.07 -15.33 6.33
CA ALA A 223 -0.58 -16.29 7.28
C ALA A 223 -0.01 -16.02 8.68
N ARG A 224 -0.82 -16.22 9.73
CA ARG A 224 -0.44 -15.88 11.12
C ARG A 224 -0.35 -17.09 12.02
N GLY A 225 -0.54 -18.29 11.51
CA GLY A 225 -0.51 -19.55 12.26
C GLY A 225 -0.14 -20.75 11.39
N ASP A 226 -1.05 -21.69 11.28
CA ASP A 226 -0.85 -23.01 10.70
C ASP A 226 -0.99 -23.06 9.16
N LEU A 227 -1.07 -24.30 8.63
CA LEU A 227 -1.24 -24.54 7.20
C LEU A 227 -2.57 -24.00 6.66
N PHE A 228 -3.65 -24.07 7.47
CA PHE A 228 -4.95 -23.55 7.07
C PHE A 228 -4.92 -22.04 6.82
N ASP A 229 -4.16 -21.32 7.63
CA ASP A 229 -3.97 -19.87 7.43
C ASP A 229 -3.28 -19.54 6.10
N ARG A 230 -2.46 -20.46 5.56
CA ARG A 230 -1.78 -20.27 4.27
C ARG A 230 -2.69 -20.47 3.07
N VAL A 231 -3.69 -21.37 3.21
CA VAL A 231 -4.65 -21.66 2.14
C VAL A 231 -5.96 -20.90 2.30
N ALA A 232 -6.15 -20.19 3.41
CA ALA A 232 -7.32 -19.36 3.64
C ALA A 232 -7.44 -18.31 2.52
N PHE A 233 -8.66 -18.11 2.02
CA PHE A 233 -8.96 -17.03 1.09
C PHE A 233 -9.00 -15.71 1.83
N ALA A 234 -8.31 -14.74 1.29
CA ALA A 234 -8.18 -13.40 1.84
C ALA A 234 -8.52 -12.38 0.74
N ASP A 235 -9.42 -11.49 1.06
CA ASP A 235 -9.99 -10.55 0.11
C ASP A 235 -9.44 -9.16 0.26
N TRP A 236 -9.18 -8.54 -0.90
CA TRP A 236 -9.08 -7.11 -1.08
C TRP A 236 -10.36 -6.67 -1.79
N ALA A 237 -11.44 -6.50 -1.03
CA ALA A 237 -12.77 -6.14 -1.54
C ALA A 237 -12.84 -4.64 -1.86
N GLU A 238 -13.66 -4.27 -2.85
CA GLU A 238 -13.83 -2.89 -3.35
C GLU A 238 -12.50 -2.16 -3.58
N SER A 239 -11.53 -2.91 -4.08
CA SER A 239 -10.13 -2.52 -4.20
C SER A 239 -9.90 -1.69 -5.44
N ARG A 240 -9.45 -0.43 -5.28
CA ARG A 240 -9.34 0.54 -6.39
C ARG A 240 -8.17 1.50 -6.23
N PHE A 241 -7.68 1.96 -7.38
CA PHE A 241 -6.66 3.01 -7.50
C PHE A 241 -7.31 4.28 -8.06
N THR A 242 -7.08 5.42 -7.42
CA THR A 242 -7.48 6.74 -7.94
C THR A 242 -6.28 7.40 -8.58
N CYS A 243 -6.35 7.69 -9.88
CA CYS A 243 -5.22 8.21 -10.67
C CYS A 243 -5.63 9.43 -11.50
N ARG A 244 -4.63 10.16 -12.03
CA ARG A 244 -4.78 11.32 -12.91
C ARG A 244 -4.19 11.06 -14.29
#